data_4535420ddc4e847684a6a88514f23cb5
#
_entry.id   4535420ddc4e847684a6a88514f23cb5
#
_cell.length_a   1.000
_cell.length_b   1.000
_cell.length_c   1.000
_cell.angle_alpha   90.00
_cell.angle_beta   90.00
_cell.angle_gamma   90.00
#
_symmetry.space_group_name_H-M   'P 1'
#
loop_
_entity.id
_entity.type
_entity.pdbx_description
1 polymer ?
#
loop_
_entity_poly.entity_id
_entity_poly.type
_entity_poly.pdbx_seq_one_letter_code
_entity_poly.pdbx_strand_id
1 'polypeptide(L)'
;LLAAVDNRLDSLTQSLVELMERRDQWSRDLLGATDDDSAPLALLVELQCEAQQRLSDVLGRDTERLLEALRLAAPDYPDFAWALDLTRWPAVDPEQDTLYRHLASTLVTKTDKTLRKPGGIKANTGFKAGTPQHQLMKALVTEREGDTDLEAAAVRLLTLPPPRLSPALAVLRGHLRIVLRHLLAHHRLVMSGRGASDFVEVALAAREALRPDGSYGEALLKRDAQIRHLLVDEMQDTSASQVALLEQLTEGWQPGDGRSLFLVGDPQQSI
;
A
#
# COMPACT_ATOMS: atom_id res chain seq x y z
N LEU A 1 -19.44 -0.72 -12.61
CA LEU A 1 -19.11 -0.31 -11.23
C LEU A 1 -20.24 -0.64 -10.26
N LEU A 2 -21.49 -0.27 -10.51
CA LEU A 2 -22.60 -0.55 -9.59
C LEU A 2 -22.77 -2.04 -9.25
N ALA A 3 -22.64 -2.91 -10.23
CA ALA A 3 -22.69 -4.36 -10.01
C ALA A 3 -21.57 -4.88 -9.08
N ALA A 4 -20.43 -4.20 -9.03
CA ALA A 4 -19.31 -4.58 -8.15
C ALA A 4 -19.53 -4.21 -6.68
N VAL A 5 -20.51 -3.36 -6.40
CA VAL A 5 -20.90 -2.94 -5.03
C VAL A 5 -22.35 -3.36 -4.73
N ASP A 6 -22.81 -4.48 -5.29
CA ASP A 6 -24.16 -5.05 -5.12
C ASP A 6 -25.28 -4.02 -5.40
N ASN A 7 -25.06 -3.13 -6.38
CA ASN A 7 -25.94 -2.02 -6.76
C ASN A 7 -26.21 -0.98 -5.65
N ARG A 8 -25.35 -0.90 -4.64
CA ARG A 8 -25.44 0.10 -3.57
C ARG A 8 -24.83 1.43 -4.02
N LEU A 9 -25.68 2.32 -4.52
CA LEU A 9 -25.26 3.63 -5.04
C LEU A 9 -24.57 4.50 -3.97
N ASP A 10 -25.10 4.50 -2.74
CA ASP A 10 -24.55 5.32 -1.65
C ASP A 10 -23.10 4.91 -1.30
N SER A 11 -22.83 3.61 -1.20
CA SER A 11 -21.49 3.10 -0.94
C SER A 11 -20.51 3.44 -2.07
N LEU A 12 -20.96 3.34 -3.33
CA LEU A 12 -20.15 3.73 -4.48
C LEU A 12 -19.87 5.25 -4.47
N THR A 13 -20.89 6.06 -4.20
CA THR A 13 -20.76 7.53 -4.13
C THR A 13 -19.76 7.92 -3.06
N GLN A 14 -19.87 7.35 -1.86
CA GLN A 14 -18.93 7.62 -0.77
C GLN A 14 -17.50 7.29 -1.15
N SER A 15 -17.25 6.09 -1.72
CA SER A 15 -15.92 5.69 -2.17
C SER A 15 -15.36 6.61 -3.26
N LEU A 16 -16.20 7.08 -4.19
CA LEU A 16 -15.78 8.03 -5.23
C LEU A 16 -15.48 9.42 -4.65
N VAL A 17 -16.22 9.88 -3.63
CA VAL A 17 -15.91 11.11 -2.91
C VAL A 17 -14.57 11.02 -2.21
N GLU A 18 -14.31 9.96 -1.45
CA GLU A 18 -13.03 9.73 -0.79
C GLU A 18 -11.85 9.69 -1.79
N LEU A 19 -12.04 9.07 -2.96
CA LEU A 19 -11.06 9.11 -4.03
C LEU A 19 -10.83 10.53 -4.55
N MET A 20 -11.90 11.31 -4.75
CA MET A 20 -11.81 12.69 -5.23
C MET A 20 -11.14 13.63 -4.22
N GLU A 21 -11.29 13.41 -2.93
CA GLU A 21 -10.59 14.14 -1.87
C GLU A 21 -9.07 13.92 -1.92
N ARG A 22 -8.63 12.74 -2.37
CA ARG A 22 -7.22 12.37 -2.53
C ARG A 22 -6.74 12.43 -3.98
N ARG A 23 -7.40 13.21 -4.84
CA ARG A 23 -7.10 13.24 -6.29
C ARG A 23 -5.72 13.78 -6.64
N ASP A 24 -5.09 14.51 -5.73
CA ASP A 24 -3.69 14.95 -5.85
C ASP A 24 -2.69 13.78 -5.94
N GLN A 25 -3.03 12.64 -5.35
CA GLN A 25 -2.18 11.46 -5.33
C GLN A 25 -2.24 10.65 -6.63
N TRP A 26 -3.33 10.72 -7.40
CA TRP A 26 -3.54 9.84 -8.54
C TRP A 26 -3.94 10.54 -9.84
N SER A 27 -4.41 11.79 -9.81
CA SER A 27 -4.98 12.44 -11.01
C SER A 27 -3.96 12.66 -12.10
N ARG A 28 -2.72 12.97 -11.77
CA ARG A 28 -1.64 13.19 -12.74
C ARG A 28 -1.34 11.89 -13.50
N ASP A 29 -1.19 10.80 -12.77
CA ASP A 29 -0.91 9.49 -13.37
C ASP A 29 -2.09 9.00 -14.21
N LEU A 30 -3.33 9.25 -13.76
CA LEU A 30 -4.53 8.91 -14.51
C LEU A 30 -4.66 9.70 -15.81
N LEU A 31 -4.28 10.98 -15.83
CA LEU A 31 -4.39 11.84 -17.01
C LEU A 31 -3.18 11.65 -17.96
N GLY A 32 -1.99 11.37 -17.40
CA GLY A 32 -0.76 11.12 -18.16
C GLY A 32 -0.58 9.67 -18.62
N ALA A 33 -1.32 8.74 -18.03
CA ALA A 33 -1.20 7.34 -18.39
C ALA A 33 -1.70 7.08 -19.81
N THR A 34 -0.82 6.55 -20.62
CA THR A 34 -1.18 5.72 -21.79
C THR A 34 -1.94 4.50 -21.28
N ASP A 35 -2.66 3.77 -22.15
CA ASP A 35 -3.34 2.53 -21.73
C ASP A 35 -2.36 1.38 -21.36
N ASP A 36 -1.06 1.67 -21.35
CA ASP A 36 0.00 0.76 -20.93
C ASP A 36 0.19 0.82 -19.41
N ASP A 37 -0.39 -0.17 -18.73
CA ASP A 37 -0.26 -0.38 -17.28
C ASP A 37 1.01 -1.18 -16.92
N SER A 38 1.94 -1.38 -17.83
CA SER A 38 3.10 -2.28 -17.61
C SER A 38 4.03 -1.79 -16.49
N ALA A 39 4.34 -0.50 -16.42
CA ALA A 39 5.27 0.04 -15.44
C ALA A 39 4.74 -0.02 -13.98
N PRO A 40 3.50 0.42 -13.68
CA PRO A 40 2.93 0.26 -12.34
C PRO A 40 2.80 -1.21 -11.90
N LEU A 41 2.49 -2.11 -12.84
CA LEU A 41 2.41 -3.54 -12.55
C LEU A 41 3.80 -4.15 -12.32
N ALA A 42 4.83 -3.71 -13.04
CA ALA A 42 6.20 -4.17 -12.81
C ALA A 42 6.69 -3.79 -11.41
N LEU A 43 6.47 -2.54 -10.97
CA LEU A 43 6.79 -2.10 -9.62
C LEU A 43 6.03 -2.91 -8.56
N LEU A 44 4.75 -3.19 -8.79
CA LEU A 44 3.96 -4.00 -7.86
C LEU A 44 4.50 -5.43 -7.75
N VAL A 45 4.93 -6.03 -8.87
CA VAL A 45 5.59 -7.34 -8.89
C VAL A 45 6.89 -7.32 -8.06
N GLU A 46 7.70 -6.29 -8.23
CA GLU A 46 8.94 -6.10 -7.46
C GLU A 46 8.66 -6.01 -5.96
N LEU A 47 7.73 -5.13 -5.55
CA LEU A 47 7.32 -4.99 -4.14
C LEU A 47 6.77 -6.29 -3.54
N GLN A 48 6.06 -7.09 -4.35
CA GLN A 48 5.58 -8.41 -3.92
C GLN A 48 6.72 -9.39 -3.69
N CYS A 49 7.70 -9.46 -4.61
CA CYS A 49 8.87 -10.31 -4.45
C CYS A 49 9.71 -9.88 -3.24
N GLU A 50 9.89 -8.60 -3.02
CA GLU A 50 10.56 -8.09 -1.82
C GLU A 50 9.84 -8.50 -0.53
N ALA A 51 8.51 -8.40 -0.50
CA ALA A 51 7.72 -8.80 0.65
C ALA A 51 7.79 -10.32 0.92
N GLN A 52 7.78 -11.14 -0.14
CA GLN A 52 7.97 -12.59 -0.05
C GLN A 52 9.36 -12.94 0.49
N GLN A 53 10.39 -12.28 -0.03
CA GLN A 53 11.77 -12.46 0.43
C GLN A 53 11.90 -12.06 1.90
N ARG A 54 11.36 -10.91 2.28
CA ARG A 54 11.40 -10.44 3.67
C ARG A 54 10.73 -11.41 4.64
N LEU A 55 9.56 -11.96 4.30
CA LEU A 55 8.90 -12.96 5.13
C LEU A 55 9.76 -14.22 5.27
N SER A 56 10.36 -14.68 4.18
CA SER A 56 11.24 -15.86 4.16
C SER A 56 12.48 -15.66 5.04
N ASP A 57 13.11 -14.49 4.92
CA ASP A 57 14.33 -14.16 5.68
C ASP A 57 14.06 -14.06 7.18
N VAL A 58 12.96 -13.41 7.56
CA VAL A 58 12.58 -13.24 8.97
C VAL A 58 12.19 -14.59 9.60
N LEU A 59 11.46 -15.43 8.89
CA LEU A 59 11.14 -16.79 9.36
C LEU A 59 12.40 -17.67 9.45
N GLY A 60 13.32 -17.57 8.50
CA GLY A 60 14.56 -18.31 8.51
C GLY A 60 14.33 -19.82 8.70
N ARG A 61 14.86 -20.40 9.79
CA ARG A 61 14.72 -21.83 10.11
C ARG A 61 13.29 -22.27 10.45
N ASP A 62 12.41 -21.34 10.78
CA ASP A 62 11.02 -21.65 11.14
C ASP A 62 10.14 -21.93 9.92
N THR A 63 10.63 -21.67 8.71
CA THR A 63 9.95 -22.00 7.45
C THR A 63 9.57 -23.48 7.35
N GLU A 64 10.52 -24.37 7.66
CA GLU A 64 10.28 -25.83 7.63
C GLU A 64 9.30 -26.26 8.71
N ARG A 65 9.45 -25.71 9.93
CA ARG A 65 8.54 -25.98 11.06
C ARG A 65 7.10 -25.55 10.75
N LEU A 66 6.94 -24.37 10.14
CA LEU A 66 5.64 -23.88 9.73
C LEU A 66 5.01 -24.78 8.67
N LEU A 67 5.76 -25.16 7.62
CA LEU A 67 5.28 -26.07 6.60
C LEU A 67 4.90 -27.44 7.15
N GLU A 68 5.69 -27.99 8.04
CA GLU A 68 5.39 -29.28 8.69
C GLU A 68 4.09 -29.22 9.49
N ALA A 69 3.92 -28.15 10.30
CA ALA A 69 2.67 -27.94 11.04
C ALA A 69 1.44 -27.86 10.14
N LEU A 70 1.56 -27.16 9.00
CA LEU A 70 0.47 -26.99 8.04
C LEU A 70 0.16 -28.29 7.28
N ARG A 71 1.17 -29.05 6.87
CA ARG A 71 1.00 -30.37 6.23
C ARG A 71 0.29 -31.37 7.14
N LEU A 72 0.69 -31.40 8.41
CA LEU A 72 0.06 -32.25 9.40
C LEU A 72 -1.39 -31.84 9.72
N ALA A 73 -1.71 -30.56 9.57
CA ALA A 73 -3.07 -30.05 9.77
C ALA A 73 -3.99 -30.23 8.54
N ALA A 74 -3.42 -30.28 7.34
CA ALA A 74 -4.14 -30.28 6.07
C ALA A 74 -5.18 -31.41 5.93
N PRO A 75 -4.94 -32.66 6.37
CA PRO A 75 -5.93 -33.74 6.27
C PRO A 75 -7.23 -33.44 7.04
N ASP A 76 -7.12 -32.74 8.17
CA ASP A 76 -8.25 -32.42 9.04
C ASP A 76 -8.82 -31.01 8.78
N TYR A 77 -8.10 -30.18 8.02
CA TYR A 77 -8.47 -28.79 7.78
C TYR A 77 -8.29 -28.41 6.30
N PRO A 78 -9.37 -28.48 5.50
CA PRO A 78 -9.32 -28.29 4.04
C PRO A 78 -8.69 -26.97 3.58
N ASP A 79 -8.78 -25.92 4.40
CA ASP A 79 -8.15 -24.62 4.10
C ASP A 79 -6.61 -24.70 3.97
N PHE A 80 -5.99 -25.78 4.46
CA PHE A 80 -4.55 -26.04 4.34
C PHE A 80 -4.20 -27.09 3.27
N ALA A 81 -5.18 -27.57 2.47
CA ALA A 81 -4.93 -28.60 1.46
C ALA A 81 -3.77 -28.25 0.51
N TRP A 82 -3.59 -26.96 0.19
CA TRP A 82 -2.49 -26.46 -0.62
C TRP A 82 -1.09 -26.75 -0.02
N ALA A 83 -0.98 -26.98 1.30
CA ALA A 83 0.30 -27.28 1.95
C ALA A 83 0.77 -28.72 1.66
N LEU A 84 -0.11 -29.62 1.25
CA LEU A 84 0.24 -30.99 0.92
C LEU A 84 1.15 -31.10 -0.30
N ASP A 85 1.01 -30.19 -1.25
CA ASP A 85 1.79 -30.16 -2.49
C ASP A 85 3.17 -29.54 -2.30
N LEU A 86 3.42 -28.90 -1.15
CA LEU A 86 4.69 -28.23 -0.85
C LEU A 86 5.68 -29.21 -0.21
N THR A 87 6.75 -29.53 -0.92
CA THR A 87 7.85 -30.35 -0.36
C THR A 87 8.90 -29.50 0.36
N ARG A 88 8.99 -28.21 0.03
CA ARG A 88 9.92 -27.23 0.61
C ARG A 88 9.26 -25.83 0.63
N TRP A 89 9.89 -24.88 1.32
CA TRP A 89 9.47 -23.47 1.28
C TRP A 89 9.43 -22.96 -0.16
N PRO A 90 8.37 -22.24 -0.56
CA PRO A 90 8.24 -21.77 -1.93
C PRO A 90 9.35 -20.79 -2.31
N ALA A 91 9.76 -20.83 -3.58
CA ALA A 91 10.66 -19.83 -4.13
C ALA A 91 9.96 -18.46 -4.18
N VAL A 92 10.75 -17.38 -4.10
CA VAL A 92 10.26 -16.03 -4.31
C VAL A 92 9.93 -15.86 -5.79
N ASP A 93 8.63 -15.74 -6.09
CA ASP A 93 8.11 -15.67 -7.45
C ASP A 93 6.73 -14.98 -7.42
N PRO A 94 6.43 -14.04 -8.34
CA PRO A 94 5.11 -13.42 -8.43
C PRO A 94 3.96 -14.42 -8.59
N GLU A 95 4.22 -15.58 -9.18
CA GLU A 95 3.21 -16.64 -9.34
C GLU A 95 2.88 -17.34 -8.03
N GLN A 96 3.75 -17.24 -7.04
CA GLN A 96 3.57 -17.78 -5.69
C GLN A 96 2.86 -16.81 -4.72
N ASP A 97 2.39 -15.64 -5.18
CA ASP A 97 1.77 -14.63 -4.33
C ASP A 97 0.62 -15.17 -3.48
N THR A 98 -0.28 -15.94 -4.09
CA THR A 98 -1.41 -16.55 -3.36
C THR A 98 -0.94 -17.47 -2.24
N LEU A 99 0.11 -18.25 -2.51
CA LEU A 99 0.68 -19.17 -1.55
C LEU A 99 1.33 -18.44 -0.38
N TYR A 100 2.14 -17.42 -0.67
CA TYR A 100 2.75 -16.58 0.35
C TYR A 100 1.71 -15.85 1.22
N ARG A 101 0.60 -15.41 0.63
CA ARG A 101 -0.53 -14.84 1.40
C ARG A 101 -1.20 -15.85 2.31
N HIS A 102 -1.36 -17.09 1.85
CA HIS A 102 -1.86 -18.16 2.70
C HIS A 102 -0.90 -18.39 3.88
N LEU A 103 0.40 -18.50 3.63
CA LEU A 103 1.42 -18.63 4.68
C LEU A 103 1.37 -17.46 5.68
N ALA A 104 1.36 -16.22 5.21
CA ALA A 104 1.26 -15.03 6.05
C ALA A 104 -0.04 -15.03 6.88
N SER A 105 -1.17 -15.41 6.29
CA SER A 105 -2.48 -15.45 6.97
C SER A 105 -2.55 -16.45 8.11
N THR A 106 -1.69 -17.47 8.10
CA THR A 106 -1.61 -18.43 9.22
C THR A 106 -0.91 -17.85 10.44
N LEU A 107 -0.03 -16.87 10.25
CA LEU A 107 0.78 -16.23 11.28
C LEU A 107 0.05 -15.10 12.01
N VAL A 108 -0.84 -14.38 11.31
CA VAL A 108 -1.54 -13.22 11.86
C VAL A 108 -3.03 -13.45 12.08
N THR A 109 -3.63 -12.63 12.93
CA THR A 109 -5.07 -12.62 13.16
C THR A 109 -5.82 -11.98 11.98
N LYS A 110 -7.07 -12.40 11.76
CA LYS A 110 -7.89 -11.85 10.65
C LYS A 110 -8.33 -10.41 10.93
N THR A 111 -8.62 -10.09 12.17
CA THR A 111 -9.22 -8.81 12.58
C THR A 111 -8.18 -7.72 12.74
N ASP A 112 -7.21 -7.94 13.62
CA ASP A 112 -6.26 -6.90 14.03
C ASP A 112 -4.96 -6.95 13.23
N LYS A 113 -4.79 -7.98 12.39
CA LYS A 113 -3.57 -8.27 11.62
C LYS A 113 -2.30 -8.28 12.48
N THR A 114 -2.42 -8.67 13.74
CA THR A 114 -1.30 -8.87 14.65
C THR A 114 -0.87 -10.33 14.68
N LEU A 115 0.38 -10.61 15.06
CA LEU A 115 0.85 -11.98 15.25
C LEU A 115 -0.08 -12.75 16.17
N ARG A 116 -0.34 -14.01 15.82
CA ARG A 116 -1.13 -14.91 16.67
C ARG A 116 -0.39 -15.16 17.97
N LYS A 117 -1.13 -15.08 19.07
CA LYS A 117 -0.64 -15.48 20.39
C LYS A 117 -0.83 -17.00 20.60
N PRO A 118 -0.05 -17.63 21.48
CA PRO A 118 -0.16 -19.09 21.73
C PRO A 118 -1.56 -19.55 22.07
N GLY A 119 -2.34 -18.73 22.81
CA GLY A 119 -3.74 -18.99 23.12
C GLY A 119 -4.72 -18.89 21.95
N GLY A 120 -4.28 -18.33 20.81
CA GLY A 120 -5.05 -18.25 19.56
C GLY A 120 -4.90 -19.48 18.66
N ILE A 121 -4.02 -20.41 18.97
CA ILE A 121 -3.82 -21.65 18.23
C ILE A 121 -4.82 -22.69 18.72
N LYS A 122 -5.89 -22.91 17.96
CA LYS A 122 -7.06 -23.70 18.35
C LYS A 122 -7.58 -24.54 17.18
N ALA A 123 -8.52 -25.45 17.47
CA ALA A 123 -9.15 -26.30 16.45
C ALA A 123 -9.81 -25.49 15.32
N ASN A 124 -10.45 -24.35 15.62
CA ASN A 124 -11.07 -23.50 14.60
C ASN A 124 -10.06 -22.74 13.73
N THR A 125 -8.77 -22.77 14.08
CA THR A 125 -7.67 -22.26 13.26
C THR A 125 -6.87 -23.38 12.58
N GLY A 126 -7.39 -24.63 12.58
CA GLY A 126 -6.76 -25.80 11.98
C GLY A 126 -5.84 -26.60 12.91
N PHE A 127 -5.69 -26.19 14.16
CA PHE A 127 -4.73 -26.80 15.09
C PHE A 127 -5.44 -27.32 16.36
N LYS A 128 -5.91 -28.56 16.32
CA LYS A 128 -6.58 -29.21 17.45
C LYS A 128 -5.59 -29.49 18.58
N ALA A 129 -5.96 -29.12 19.79
CA ALA A 129 -5.13 -29.34 20.98
C ALA A 129 -4.74 -30.82 21.15
N GLY A 130 -3.50 -31.07 21.56
CA GLY A 130 -2.94 -32.41 21.76
C GLY A 130 -2.38 -33.08 20.51
N THR A 131 -2.49 -32.44 19.34
CA THR A 131 -1.92 -32.97 18.08
C THR A 131 -0.50 -32.44 17.85
N PRO A 132 0.31 -33.18 17.04
CA PRO A 132 1.67 -32.71 16.69
C PRO A 132 1.68 -31.34 16.00
N GLN A 133 0.77 -31.11 15.06
CA GLN A 133 0.64 -29.82 14.37
C GLN A 133 0.33 -28.64 15.33
N HIS A 134 -0.49 -28.89 16.35
CA HIS A 134 -0.74 -27.91 17.39
C HIS A 134 0.51 -27.58 18.21
N GLN A 135 1.30 -28.61 18.56
CA GLN A 135 2.54 -28.42 19.32
C GLN A 135 3.57 -27.63 18.51
N LEU A 136 3.76 -27.97 17.24
CA LEU A 136 4.69 -27.27 16.34
C LEU A 136 4.29 -25.80 16.18
N MET A 137 3.03 -25.53 15.84
CA MET A 137 2.55 -24.19 15.62
C MET A 137 2.56 -23.35 16.89
N LYS A 138 2.17 -23.94 18.03
CA LYS A 138 2.20 -23.28 19.33
C LYS A 138 3.63 -22.93 19.76
N ALA A 139 4.59 -23.83 19.56
CA ALA A 139 6.00 -23.59 19.86
C ALA A 139 6.53 -22.43 19.01
N LEU A 140 6.29 -22.44 17.69
CA LEU A 140 6.68 -21.39 16.77
C LEU A 140 6.14 -20.02 17.23
N VAL A 141 4.83 -19.94 17.48
CA VAL A 141 4.18 -18.68 17.89
C VAL A 141 4.66 -18.21 19.28
N THR A 142 4.99 -19.14 20.19
CA THR A 142 5.54 -18.79 21.51
C THR A 142 6.96 -18.23 21.41
N GLU A 143 7.81 -18.83 20.58
CA GLU A 143 9.19 -18.38 20.36
C GLU A 143 9.24 -17.03 19.63
N ARG A 144 8.21 -16.72 18.84
CA ARG A 144 8.07 -15.47 18.08
C ARG A 144 7.11 -14.45 18.71
N GLU A 145 6.71 -14.65 19.95
CA GLU A 145 5.81 -13.72 20.64
C GLU A 145 6.46 -12.34 20.77
N GLY A 146 5.80 -11.31 20.24
CA GLY A 146 6.32 -9.94 20.22
C GLY A 146 7.35 -9.65 19.11
N ASP A 147 7.55 -10.56 18.16
CA ASP A 147 8.41 -10.33 16.99
C ASP A 147 7.76 -9.35 16.00
N THR A 148 8.10 -8.08 16.15
CA THR A 148 7.57 -6.98 15.33
C THR A 148 8.01 -7.08 13.86
N ASP A 149 9.19 -7.65 13.59
CA ASP A 149 9.67 -7.82 12.22
C ASP A 149 8.87 -8.88 11.46
N LEU A 150 8.54 -9.99 12.13
CA LEU A 150 7.70 -11.03 11.54
C LEU A 150 6.26 -10.53 11.32
N GLU A 151 5.72 -9.78 12.30
CA GLU A 151 4.41 -9.16 12.16
C GLU A 151 4.38 -8.22 10.96
N ALA A 152 5.31 -7.29 10.88
CA ALA A 152 5.40 -6.32 9.79
C ALA A 152 5.56 -7.00 8.43
N ALA A 153 6.40 -8.03 8.31
CA ALA A 153 6.60 -8.78 7.08
C ALA A 153 5.32 -9.49 6.62
N ALA A 154 4.62 -10.17 7.53
CA ALA A 154 3.37 -10.87 7.22
C ALA A 154 2.24 -9.89 6.85
N VAL A 155 2.09 -8.79 7.60
CA VAL A 155 1.06 -7.77 7.35
C VAL A 155 1.32 -7.06 6.02
N ARG A 156 2.57 -6.69 5.70
CA ARG A 156 2.91 -6.07 4.43
C ARG A 156 2.48 -6.93 3.25
N LEU A 157 2.76 -8.22 3.30
CA LEU A 157 2.40 -9.16 2.24
C LEU A 157 0.87 -9.27 2.05
N LEU A 158 0.11 -9.20 3.13
CA LEU A 158 -1.36 -9.25 3.10
C LEU A 158 -2.01 -7.92 2.68
N THR A 159 -1.31 -6.80 2.83
CA THR A 159 -1.83 -5.46 2.48
C THR A 159 -1.49 -5.03 1.06
N LEU A 160 -0.39 -5.53 0.48
CA LEU A 160 -0.06 -5.27 -0.91
C LEU A 160 -1.18 -5.78 -1.84
N PRO A 161 -1.56 -5.05 -2.90
CA PRO A 161 -2.48 -5.58 -3.91
C PRO A 161 -1.88 -6.82 -4.60
N PRO A 162 -2.68 -7.73 -5.15
CA PRO A 162 -2.13 -8.87 -5.89
C PRO A 162 -1.37 -8.39 -7.15
N PRO A 163 -0.25 -9.03 -7.53
CA PRO A 163 0.57 -8.61 -8.66
C PRO A 163 -0.15 -8.78 -10.01
N ARG A 164 -1.14 -9.64 -10.03
CA ARG A 164 -2.01 -9.84 -11.19
C ARG A 164 -3.46 -9.61 -10.80
N LEU A 165 -4.09 -8.69 -11.49
CA LEU A 165 -5.52 -8.50 -11.35
C LEU A 165 -6.27 -9.65 -12.01
N SER A 166 -7.30 -10.17 -11.34
CA SER A 166 -8.24 -11.07 -12.01
C SER A 166 -8.88 -10.35 -13.22
N PRO A 167 -9.32 -11.08 -14.25
CA PRO A 167 -9.98 -10.46 -15.42
C PRO A 167 -11.15 -9.54 -14.99
N ALA A 168 -11.92 -9.93 -13.99
CA ALA A 168 -13.02 -9.12 -13.46
C ALA A 168 -12.53 -7.80 -12.83
N LEU A 169 -11.45 -7.83 -12.05
CA LEU A 169 -10.84 -6.63 -11.47
C LEU A 169 -10.19 -5.74 -12.52
N ALA A 170 -9.59 -6.31 -13.58
CA ALA A 170 -9.04 -5.53 -14.67
C ALA A 170 -10.14 -4.75 -15.42
N VAL A 171 -11.28 -5.39 -15.70
CA VAL A 171 -12.45 -4.72 -16.29
C VAL A 171 -13.00 -3.63 -15.36
N LEU A 172 -13.13 -3.93 -14.06
CA LEU A 172 -13.60 -2.97 -13.06
C LEU A 172 -12.68 -1.74 -12.99
N ARG A 173 -11.37 -1.95 -12.99
CA ARG A 173 -10.36 -0.88 -13.01
C ARG A 173 -10.52 -0.01 -14.27
N GLY A 174 -10.71 -0.62 -15.44
CA GLY A 174 -10.96 0.12 -16.68
C GLY A 174 -12.18 1.04 -16.57
N HIS A 175 -13.28 0.53 -16.06
CA HIS A 175 -14.49 1.34 -15.84
C HIS A 175 -14.27 2.45 -14.79
N LEU A 176 -13.53 2.16 -13.71
CA LEU A 176 -13.21 3.16 -12.70
C LEU A 176 -12.37 4.31 -13.27
N ARG A 177 -11.36 3.99 -14.10
CA ARG A 177 -10.55 5.02 -14.80
C ARG A 177 -11.40 5.96 -15.63
N ILE A 178 -12.36 5.43 -16.39
CA ILE A 178 -13.29 6.24 -17.19
C ILE A 178 -14.11 7.16 -16.29
N VAL A 179 -14.71 6.62 -15.23
CA VAL A 179 -15.55 7.41 -14.30
C VAL A 179 -14.73 8.49 -13.61
N LEU A 180 -13.51 8.17 -13.13
CA LEU A 180 -12.64 9.15 -12.46
C LEU A 180 -12.22 10.28 -13.40
N ARG A 181 -11.93 10.01 -14.68
CA ARG A 181 -11.66 11.06 -15.68
C ARG A 181 -12.85 12.01 -15.86
N HIS A 182 -14.06 11.45 -15.94
CA HIS A 182 -15.28 12.26 -16.02
C HIS A 182 -15.52 13.07 -14.76
N LEU A 183 -15.30 12.48 -13.59
CA LEU A 183 -15.44 13.19 -12.30
C LEU A 183 -14.46 14.36 -12.19
N LEU A 184 -13.18 14.16 -12.59
CA LEU A 184 -12.20 15.25 -12.61
C LEU A 184 -12.61 16.40 -13.53
N ALA A 185 -13.03 16.06 -14.77
CA ALA A 185 -13.48 17.08 -15.73
C ALA A 185 -14.70 17.83 -15.21
N HIS A 186 -15.69 17.12 -14.67
CA HIS A 186 -16.92 17.72 -14.14
C HIS A 186 -16.65 18.56 -12.88
N HIS A 187 -15.81 18.08 -11.97
CA HIS A 187 -15.37 18.83 -10.80
C HIS A 187 -14.77 20.19 -11.21
N ARG A 188 -13.84 20.20 -12.18
CA ARG A 188 -13.24 21.44 -12.69
C ARG A 188 -14.27 22.39 -13.29
N LEU A 189 -15.22 21.88 -14.05
CA LEU A 189 -16.30 22.70 -14.61
C LEU A 189 -17.17 23.34 -13.51
N VAL A 190 -17.53 22.56 -12.49
CA VAL A 190 -18.36 23.08 -11.37
C VAL A 190 -17.59 24.12 -10.57
N MET A 191 -16.31 23.87 -10.25
CA MET A 191 -15.47 24.81 -9.48
C MET A 191 -15.23 26.11 -10.27
N SER A 192 -14.90 26.00 -11.55
CA SER A 192 -14.75 27.16 -12.45
C SER A 192 -16.04 27.97 -12.57
N GLY A 193 -17.19 27.31 -12.74
CA GLY A 193 -18.48 27.98 -12.82
C GLY A 193 -18.90 28.71 -11.53
N ARG A 194 -18.34 28.29 -10.40
CA ARG A 194 -18.57 28.94 -9.08
C ARG A 194 -17.51 29.99 -8.74
N GLY A 195 -16.47 30.13 -9.54
CA GLY A 195 -15.30 30.97 -9.21
C GLY A 195 -14.58 30.50 -7.93
N ALA A 196 -14.63 29.21 -7.63
CA ALA A 196 -14.09 28.61 -6.43
C ALA A 196 -12.93 27.65 -6.78
N SER A 197 -12.04 27.45 -5.82
CA SER A 197 -10.96 26.48 -5.88
C SER A 197 -10.81 25.82 -4.51
N ASP A 198 -10.51 24.55 -4.46
CA ASP A 198 -10.19 23.87 -3.21
C ASP A 198 -8.67 23.76 -3.00
N PHE A 199 -8.26 23.33 -1.80
CA PHE A 199 -6.84 23.23 -1.44
C PHE A 199 -6.04 22.28 -2.35
N VAL A 200 -6.67 21.19 -2.82
CA VAL A 200 -6.02 20.25 -3.73
C VAL A 200 -5.75 20.90 -5.09
N GLU A 201 -6.72 21.64 -5.64
CA GLU A 201 -6.55 22.35 -6.92
C GLU A 201 -5.47 23.45 -6.79
N VAL A 202 -5.44 24.17 -5.66
CA VAL A 202 -4.41 25.18 -5.40
C VAL A 202 -3.01 24.53 -5.34
N ALA A 203 -2.86 23.39 -4.66
CA ALA A 203 -1.58 22.69 -4.57
C ALA A 203 -1.12 22.15 -5.94
N LEU A 204 -2.05 21.57 -6.71
CA LEU A 204 -1.75 21.11 -8.07
C LEU A 204 -1.36 22.25 -9.00
N ALA A 205 -2.09 23.38 -8.95
CA ALA A 205 -1.79 24.57 -9.74
C ALA A 205 -0.43 25.18 -9.34
N ALA A 206 -0.10 25.21 -8.05
CA ALA A 206 1.18 25.70 -7.57
C ALA A 206 2.35 24.85 -8.10
N ARG A 207 2.22 23.51 -8.05
CA ARG A 207 3.22 22.59 -8.60
C ARG A 207 3.41 22.77 -10.10
N GLU A 208 2.33 22.92 -10.84
CA GLU A 208 2.36 23.14 -12.30
C GLU A 208 3.01 24.50 -12.63
N ALA A 209 2.70 25.55 -11.87
CA ALA A 209 3.31 26.88 -12.05
C ALA A 209 4.82 26.88 -11.78
N LEU A 210 5.30 26.03 -10.86
CA LEU A 210 6.73 25.90 -10.57
C LEU A 210 7.46 25.10 -11.66
N ARG A 211 6.83 24.10 -12.25
CA ARG A 211 7.41 23.23 -13.28
C ARG A 211 6.42 22.95 -14.42
N PRO A 212 6.15 23.92 -15.28
CA PRO A 212 5.35 23.66 -16.45
C PRO A 212 6.07 22.65 -17.35
N ASP A 213 5.35 21.55 -17.74
CA ASP A 213 5.85 20.48 -18.58
C ASP A 213 7.19 19.83 -18.11
N GLY A 214 7.43 19.84 -16.78
CA GLY A 214 8.64 19.26 -16.18
C GLY A 214 9.90 20.12 -16.28
N SER A 215 9.85 21.27 -16.93
CA SER A 215 10.95 22.24 -16.99
C SER A 215 10.88 23.25 -15.83
N TYR A 216 12.03 23.88 -15.51
CA TYR A 216 12.05 24.96 -14.51
C TYR A 216 11.18 26.13 -14.97
N GLY A 217 10.09 26.41 -14.27
CA GLY A 217 9.23 27.53 -14.54
C GLY A 217 9.86 28.86 -14.10
N GLU A 218 9.49 29.96 -14.75
CA GLU A 218 9.91 31.30 -14.35
C GLU A 218 9.53 31.62 -12.89
N ALA A 219 8.40 31.08 -12.42
CA ALA A 219 7.95 31.21 -11.04
C ALA A 219 8.93 30.55 -10.05
N LEU A 220 9.49 29.38 -10.38
CA LEU A 220 10.49 28.71 -9.54
C LEU A 220 11.78 29.51 -9.49
N LEU A 221 12.27 29.96 -10.63
CA LEU A 221 13.50 30.75 -10.69
C LEU A 221 13.39 32.08 -9.90
N LYS A 222 12.24 32.75 -9.96
CA LYS A 222 11.99 33.96 -9.17
C LYS A 222 11.91 33.67 -7.67
N ARG A 223 11.31 32.54 -7.27
CA ARG A 223 11.17 32.14 -5.86
C ARG A 223 12.47 31.62 -5.27
N ASP A 224 13.24 30.85 -6.01
CA ASP A 224 14.57 30.38 -5.56
C ASP A 224 15.50 31.51 -5.13
N ALA A 225 15.41 32.67 -5.80
CA ALA A 225 16.16 33.86 -5.41
C ALA A 225 15.62 34.55 -4.14
N GLN A 226 14.38 34.31 -3.72
CA GLN A 226 13.70 35.01 -2.63
C GLN A 226 13.56 34.19 -1.35
N ILE A 227 13.36 32.88 -1.46
CA ILE A 227 13.14 31.98 -0.31
C ILE A 227 14.52 31.46 0.13
N ARG A 228 14.90 31.81 1.35
CA ARG A 228 16.15 31.31 1.97
C ARG A 228 15.89 30.33 3.11
N HIS A 229 14.77 30.51 3.81
CA HIS A 229 14.43 29.69 4.96
C HIS A 229 13.00 29.22 4.81
N LEU A 230 12.80 27.92 4.93
CA LEU A 230 11.50 27.27 4.85
C LEU A 230 11.27 26.51 6.14
N LEU A 231 10.21 26.90 6.86
CA LEU A 231 9.74 26.20 8.05
C LEU A 231 8.41 25.51 7.71
N VAL A 232 8.33 24.23 8.02
CA VAL A 232 7.11 23.43 7.89
C VAL A 232 6.77 22.89 9.27
N ASP A 233 5.61 23.27 9.77
CA ASP A 233 5.05 22.76 11.00
C ASP A 233 4.02 21.67 10.70
N GLU A 234 3.76 20.80 11.68
CA GLU A 234 2.82 19.67 11.57
C GLU A 234 3.10 18.80 10.33
N MET A 235 4.38 18.44 10.12
CA MET A 235 4.80 17.69 8.93
C MET A 235 4.05 16.36 8.75
N GLN A 236 3.57 15.75 9.85
CA GLN A 236 2.78 14.52 9.81
C GLN A 236 1.43 14.68 9.10
N ASP A 237 0.88 15.91 9.06
CA ASP A 237 -0.39 16.22 8.38
C ASP A 237 -0.20 16.64 6.92
N THR A 238 1.07 16.69 6.46
CA THR A 238 1.42 17.13 5.11
C THR A 238 1.11 16.04 4.10
N SER A 239 0.29 16.37 3.08
CA SER A 239 -0.04 15.43 2.01
C SER A 239 1.16 15.17 1.08
N ALA A 240 1.15 14.04 0.37
CA ALA A 240 2.19 13.68 -0.59
C ALA A 240 2.41 14.76 -1.67
N SER A 241 1.35 15.46 -2.09
CA SER A 241 1.45 16.56 -3.06
C SER A 241 2.13 17.80 -2.48
N GLN A 242 1.91 18.08 -1.19
CA GLN A 242 2.59 19.17 -0.48
C GLN A 242 4.07 18.83 -0.25
N VAL A 243 4.39 17.59 0.12
CA VAL A 243 5.79 17.13 0.20
C VAL A 243 6.49 17.30 -1.15
N ALA A 244 5.88 16.85 -2.24
CA ALA A 244 6.45 17.03 -3.57
C ALA A 244 6.59 18.52 -3.98
N LEU A 245 5.72 19.41 -3.49
CA LEU A 245 5.87 20.84 -3.67
C LEU A 245 7.10 21.39 -2.89
N LEU A 246 7.30 20.92 -1.65
CA LEU A 246 8.47 21.29 -0.84
C LEU A 246 9.77 20.83 -1.51
N GLU A 247 9.78 19.59 -2.01
CA GLU A 247 10.93 19.06 -2.77
C GLU A 247 11.25 19.91 -4.00
N GLN A 248 10.23 20.32 -4.76
CA GLN A 248 10.42 21.21 -5.92
C GLN A 248 10.94 22.60 -5.52
N LEU A 249 10.49 23.14 -4.39
CA LEU A 249 10.94 24.44 -3.89
C LEU A 249 12.37 24.42 -3.36
N THR A 250 12.81 23.28 -2.84
CA THR A 250 14.15 23.12 -2.24
C THR A 250 15.14 22.42 -3.16
N GLU A 251 14.71 22.08 -4.37
CA GLU A 251 15.59 21.44 -5.34
C GLU A 251 16.79 22.36 -5.69
N GLY A 252 17.97 21.78 -5.67
CA GLY A 252 19.22 22.52 -5.88
C GLY A 252 19.78 23.21 -4.64
N TRP A 253 19.10 23.14 -3.48
CA TRP A 253 19.68 23.63 -2.23
C TRP A 253 20.84 22.74 -1.79
N GLN A 254 21.93 23.35 -1.35
CA GLN A 254 23.14 22.63 -0.94
C GLN A 254 23.56 23.01 0.49
N PRO A 255 24.16 22.08 1.25
CA PRO A 255 24.70 22.40 2.55
C PRO A 255 25.67 23.59 2.51
N GLY A 256 25.41 24.59 3.32
CA GLY A 256 26.29 25.80 3.40
C GLY A 256 26.00 26.92 2.40
N ASP A 257 24.94 26.80 1.58
CA ASP A 257 24.54 27.85 0.61
C ASP A 257 23.76 29.03 1.23
N GLY A 258 23.59 29.01 2.56
CA GLY A 258 22.83 30.02 3.31
C GLY A 258 21.33 29.85 3.28
N ARG A 259 20.85 28.68 2.82
CA ARG A 259 19.44 28.29 2.82
C ARG A 259 19.20 27.20 3.86
N SER A 260 17.97 27.11 4.39
CA SER A 260 17.60 26.08 5.35
C SER A 260 16.15 25.61 5.20
N LEU A 261 15.97 24.32 5.32
CA LEU A 261 14.67 23.67 5.46
C LEU A 261 14.58 23.12 6.89
N PHE A 262 13.54 23.52 7.61
CA PHE A 262 13.25 23.05 8.96
C PHE A 262 11.86 22.43 9.01
N LEU A 263 11.81 21.13 9.34
CA LEU A 263 10.57 20.35 9.40
C LEU A 263 10.30 19.99 10.86
N VAL A 264 9.10 20.27 11.33
CA VAL A 264 8.62 19.94 12.67
C VAL A 264 7.39 19.05 12.53
N GLY A 265 7.36 17.96 13.27
CA GLY A 265 6.24 17.04 13.27
C GLY A 265 6.40 15.93 14.31
N ASP A 266 5.31 15.27 14.63
CA ASP A 266 5.29 14.13 15.55
C ASP A 266 5.25 12.81 14.73
N PRO A 267 6.35 12.03 14.71
CA PRO A 267 6.40 10.78 13.95
C PRO A 267 5.41 9.72 14.46
N GLN A 268 4.88 9.86 15.69
CA GLN A 268 3.88 8.93 16.24
C GLN A 268 2.45 9.24 15.75
N GLN A 269 2.21 10.42 15.20
CA GLN A 269 0.92 10.81 14.61
C GLN A 269 0.90 10.61 13.09
N SER A 270 2.03 10.29 12.48
CA SER A 270 2.10 9.97 11.04
C SER A 270 1.42 8.64 10.77
N ILE A 271 0.37 8.66 9.94
CA ILE A 271 -0.44 7.49 9.54
C ILE A 271 0.19 6.83 8.30
#